data_18e47091251478adf9d8ba8f7dc98562
#
_entry.id   18e47091251478adf9d8ba8f7dc98562
#
_cell.length_a   1.000
_cell.length_b   1.000
_cell.length_c   1.000
_cell.angle_alpha   90.00
_cell.angle_beta   90.00
_cell.angle_gamma   90.00
#
_symmetry.space_group_name_H-M   'P 1'
#
loop_
_entity.id
_entity.type
_entity.pdbx_description
1 polymer ?
#
loop_
_entity_poly.entity_id
_entity_poly.type
_entity_poly.pdbx_seq_one_letter_code
_entity_poly.pdbx_strand_id
1 'polypeptide(L)'
;MIPAYYSETIQTFSPELDLSQAVFNQDGLVNDVVLIQDRVFRFAKNETWALDLLEQELKILKLLQPCFTLKIPEPVRLTKTCISYAFLPGQAFSLSQYDKLSLRQRADLSKQYARALLELHGVPQERLLAEGIKASDAVRDRETWLNLYADLQQELYPHIMQSQRAYIDDIFTPIVTRDLALSYEPKLIHADLAPYHVLFDPVAKSLTGLIDFGTAGLGDPATDLAVILVNYGKAFSYGLFNHYPELQTYLPRARFWAKTLELQWALQSLRKKEAFWFTAHLGLKPL
;
A
#
# COMPACT_ATOMS: atom_id res chain seq x y z
N MET A 1 1.43 14.36 22.60
CA MET A 1 2.53 15.35 22.75
C MET A 1 3.63 14.97 21.80
N ILE A 2 4.19 15.93 21.04
CA ILE A 2 5.29 15.66 20.10
C ILE A 2 6.57 15.43 20.90
N PRO A 3 7.37 14.39 20.61
CA PRO A 3 8.68 14.19 21.24
C PRO A 3 9.62 15.40 21.05
N ALA A 4 10.42 15.70 22.04
CA ALA A 4 11.31 16.88 22.01
C ALA A 4 12.21 16.91 20.78
N TYR A 5 12.81 15.79 20.42
CA TYR A 5 13.65 15.66 19.21
C TYR A 5 12.90 16.06 17.92
N TYR A 6 11.61 15.71 17.76
CA TYR A 6 10.83 16.08 16.58
C TYR A 6 10.53 17.59 16.59
N SER A 7 10.16 18.12 17.76
CA SER A 7 9.91 19.56 17.93
C SER A 7 11.14 20.40 17.59
N GLU A 8 12.31 20.00 18.10
CA GLU A 8 13.58 20.66 17.84
C GLU A 8 13.96 20.60 16.35
N THR A 9 13.78 19.43 15.71
CA THR A 9 14.03 19.27 14.27
C THR A 9 13.13 20.20 13.46
N ILE A 10 11.81 20.21 13.75
CA ILE A 10 10.85 21.06 13.03
C ILE A 10 11.22 22.54 13.21
N GLN A 11 11.48 22.98 14.45
CA GLN A 11 11.87 24.38 14.74
C GLN A 11 13.18 24.78 14.06
N THR A 12 14.13 23.87 13.91
CA THR A 12 15.40 24.13 13.24
C THR A 12 15.22 24.41 11.74
N PHE A 13 14.36 23.64 11.07
CA PHE A 13 14.20 23.72 9.60
C PHE A 13 12.99 24.55 9.15
N SER A 14 12.06 24.83 10.06
CA SER A 14 10.83 25.59 9.80
C SER A 14 10.40 26.37 11.05
N PRO A 15 11.20 27.36 11.47
CA PRO A 15 10.99 28.13 12.70
C PRO A 15 9.70 28.96 12.67
N GLU A 16 9.14 29.21 11.49
CA GLU A 16 7.89 29.96 11.26
C GLU A 16 6.63 29.16 11.65
N LEU A 17 6.73 27.82 11.82
CA LEU A 17 5.58 26.98 12.11
C LEU A 17 5.21 26.99 13.60
N ASP A 18 3.92 27.12 13.87
CA ASP A 18 3.36 27.07 15.23
C ASP A 18 3.13 25.61 15.66
N LEU A 19 4.01 25.10 16.49
CA LEU A 19 3.92 23.72 17.02
C LEU A 19 2.65 23.45 17.83
N SER A 20 1.94 24.49 18.33
CA SER A 20 0.68 24.31 19.04
C SER A 20 -0.45 23.77 18.14
N GLN A 21 -0.33 23.95 16.83
CA GLN A 21 -1.28 23.48 15.81
C GLN A 21 -0.91 22.09 15.25
N ALA A 22 0.14 21.48 15.77
CA ALA A 22 0.62 20.21 15.24
C ALA A 22 -0.29 19.04 15.59
N VAL A 23 -0.61 18.22 14.59
CA VAL A 23 -1.26 16.91 14.74
C VAL A 23 -0.17 15.85 14.65
N PHE A 24 -0.04 15.04 15.71
CA PHE A 24 0.97 13.99 15.78
C PHE A 24 0.33 12.62 15.70
N ASN A 25 0.81 11.78 14.78
CA ASN A 25 0.38 10.40 14.58
C ASN A 25 1.58 9.45 14.71
N GLN A 26 1.45 8.43 15.57
CA GLN A 26 2.43 7.38 15.85
C GLN A 26 2.00 6.00 15.35
N ASP A 27 0.80 5.89 14.75
CA ASP A 27 0.20 4.61 14.38
C ASP A 27 0.93 3.93 13.20
N GLY A 28 1.75 4.69 12.47
CA GLY A 28 2.55 4.15 11.36
C GLY A 28 3.60 3.13 11.84
N LEU A 29 3.76 2.03 11.10
CA LEU A 29 4.76 1.01 11.42
C LEU A 29 6.20 1.50 11.19
N VAL A 30 6.41 2.29 10.15
CA VAL A 30 7.73 2.73 9.66
C VAL A 30 8.09 4.13 10.14
N ASN A 31 7.11 5.03 10.14
CA ASN A 31 7.32 6.45 10.40
C ASN A 31 6.35 6.99 11.44
N ASP A 32 6.83 7.94 12.22
CA ASP A 32 5.99 8.86 12.95
C ASP A 32 5.72 10.09 12.08
N VAL A 33 4.51 10.63 12.13
CA VAL A 33 4.07 11.73 11.26
C VAL A 33 3.63 12.91 12.10
N VAL A 34 4.16 14.10 11.77
CA VAL A 34 3.69 15.37 12.31
C VAL A 34 3.15 16.21 11.16
N LEU A 35 1.87 16.60 11.27
CA LEU A 35 1.22 17.52 10.35
C LEU A 35 1.07 18.87 11.04
N ILE A 36 1.59 19.93 10.41
CA ILE A 36 1.45 21.29 10.90
C ILE A 36 1.02 22.16 9.72
N GLN A 37 -0.17 22.78 9.81
CA GLN A 37 -0.74 23.58 8.73
C GLN A 37 -0.78 22.79 7.40
N ASP A 38 0.00 23.17 6.42
CA ASP A 38 0.12 22.54 5.10
C ASP A 38 1.42 21.73 4.90
N ARG A 39 2.13 21.42 6.00
CA ARG A 39 3.40 20.70 6.00
C ARG A 39 3.29 19.36 6.70
N VAL A 40 3.83 18.34 6.07
CA VAL A 40 4.02 17.00 6.63
C VAL A 40 5.49 16.80 6.95
N PHE A 41 5.77 16.33 8.16
CA PHE A 41 7.09 15.86 8.60
C PHE A 41 6.96 14.38 8.91
N ARG A 42 7.80 13.55 8.30
CA ARG A 42 7.87 12.11 8.58
C ARG A 42 9.23 11.79 9.18
N PHE A 43 9.18 11.14 10.32
CA PHE A 43 10.35 10.71 11.07
C PHE A 43 10.42 9.18 11.00
N ALA A 44 11.43 8.64 10.32
CA ALA A 44 11.67 7.21 10.31
C ALA A 44 11.94 6.73 11.73
N LYS A 45 11.25 5.66 12.16
CA LYS A 45 11.52 5.01 13.44
C LYS A 45 12.96 4.50 13.43
N ASN A 46 13.59 4.48 14.61
CA ASN A 46 15.06 4.36 14.77
C ASN A 46 15.57 2.93 14.49
N GLU A 47 15.14 2.32 13.37
CA GLU A 47 15.51 0.99 12.94
C GLU A 47 16.15 1.05 11.55
N THR A 48 17.18 0.25 11.31
CA THR A 48 17.94 0.24 10.05
C THR A 48 17.01 0.00 8.84
N TRP A 49 16.06 -0.92 8.96
CA TRP A 49 15.11 -1.23 7.91
C TRP A 49 14.18 -0.04 7.57
N ALA A 50 13.78 0.76 8.56
CA ALA A 50 12.94 1.92 8.34
C ALA A 50 13.69 3.02 7.54
N LEU A 51 14.98 3.16 7.79
CA LEU A 51 15.84 4.07 7.02
C LEU A 51 16.02 3.59 5.58
N ASP A 52 16.21 2.29 5.37
CA ASP A 52 16.33 1.69 4.03
C ASP A 52 15.05 1.91 3.21
N LEU A 53 13.88 1.73 3.81
CA LEU A 53 12.60 2.01 3.17
C LEU A 53 12.45 3.51 2.82
N LEU A 54 12.84 4.40 3.72
CA LEU A 54 12.83 5.84 3.45
C LEU A 54 13.73 6.22 2.27
N GLU A 55 14.94 5.64 2.19
CA GLU A 55 15.84 5.87 1.07
C GLU A 55 15.25 5.38 -0.26
N GLN A 56 14.63 4.21 -0.25
CA GLN A 56 13.97 3.66 -1.44
C GLN A 56 12.79 4.53 -1.87
N GLU A 57 11.94 4.92 -0.93
CA GLU A 57 10.80 5.82 -1.20
C GLU A 57 11.24 7.12 -1.86
N LEU A 58 12.28 7.77 -1.34
CA LEU A 58 12.81 9.02 -1.92
C LEU A 58 13.27 8.85 -3.38
N LYS A 59 13.94 7.75 -3.69
CA LYS A 59 14.37 7.43 -5.05
C LYS A 59 13.18 7.20 -5.98
N ILE A 60 12.17 6.43 -5.53
CA ILE A 60 10.96 6.15 -6.29
C ILE A 60 10.18 7.43 -6.57
N LEU A 61 9.94 8.27 -5.57
CA LEU A 61 9.24 9.53 -5.74
C LEU A 61 9.96 10.43 -6.75
N LYS A 62 11.29 10.53 -6.67
CA LYS A 62 12.10 11.30 -7.64
C LYS A 62 11.97 10.76 -9.07
N LEU A 63 11.88 9.43 -9.24
CA LEU A 63 11.68 8.81 -10.54
C LEU A 63 10.29 9.09 -11.12
N LEU A 64 9.26 9.12 -10.27
CA LEU A 64 7.86 9.28 -10.68
C LEU A 64 7.49 10.74 -10.96
N GLN A 65 8.04 11.73 -10.24
CA GLN A 65 7.70 13.14 -10.36
C GLN A 65 7.57 13.66 -11.80
N PRO A 66 8.48 13.37 -12.75
CA PRO A 66 8.39 13.91 -14.10
C PRO A 66 7.33 13.24 -14.99
N CYS A 67 6.76 12.09 -14.57
CA CYS A 67 5.89 11.29 -15.43
C CYS A 67 4.55 10.87 -14.79
N PHE A 68 4.33 11.19 -13.51
CA PHE A 68 3.13 10.77 -12.81
C PHE A 68 2.05 11.85 -12.85
N THR A 69 0.85 11.49 -13.29
CA THR A 69 -0.25 12.45 -13.49
C THR A 69 -0.92 12.88 -12.18
N LEU A 70 -1.07 11.95 -11.23
CA LEU A 70 -1.57 12.27 -9.90
C LEU A 70 -0.48 12.97 -9.10
N LYS A 71 -0.89 13.85 -8.18
CA LYS A 71 0.09 14.45 -7.24
C LYS A 71 0.66 13.37 -6.34
N ILE A 72 1.96 13.39 -6.16
CA ILE A 72 2.70 12.55 -5.21
C ILE A 72 3.54 13.44 -4.30
N PRO A 73 3.97 12.97 -3.12
CA PRO A 73 4.87 13.74 -2.25
C PRO A 73 6.14 14.19 -2.98
N GLU A 74 6.55 15.42 -2.72
CA GLU A 74 7.82 15.99 -3.18
C GLU A 74 8.71 16.25 -1.95
N PRO A 75 9.30 15.19 -1.37
CA PRO A 75 9.98 15.31 -0.10
C PRO A 75 11.32 16.02 -0.20
N VAL A 76 11.58 16.88 0.78
CA VAL A 76 12.90 17.43 1.08
C VAL A 76 13.45 16.70 2.29
N ARG A 77 14.67 16.18 2.19
CA ARG A 77 15.36 15.56 3.33
C ARG A 77 15.87 16.66 4.26
N LEU A 78 15.47 16.60 5.51
CA LEU A 78 15.91 17.52 6.56
C LEU A 78 17.06 16.94 7.37
N THR A 79 16.92 15.68 7.79
CA THR A 79 17.96 14.92 8.51
C THR A 79 18.08 13.50 7.94
N LYS A 80 18.95 12.68 8.52
CA LYS A 80 19.03 11.25 8.15
C LYS A 80 17.70 10.52 8.33
N THR A 81 16.90 10.91 9.33
CA THR A 81 15.66 10.23 9.73
C THR A 81 14.41 11.04 9.42
N CYS A 82 14.53 12.30 8.97
CA CYS A 82 13.39 13.19 8.77
C CYS A 82 13.33 13.71 7.34
N ILE A 83 12.13 13.62 6.76
CA ILE A 83 11.75 14.29 5.51
C ILE A 83 10.55 15.20 5.74
N SER A 84 10.42 16.22 4.91
CA SER A 84 9.25 17.10 4.90
C SER A 84 8.76 17.34 3.48
N TYR A 85 7.45 17.49 3.31
CA TYR A 85 6.79 17.83 2.04
C TYR A 85 5.49 18.60 2.29
N ALA A 86 5.00 19.29 1.26
CA ALA A 86 3.70 19.96 1.32
C ALA A 86 2.57 18.96 1.47
N PHE A 87 1.61 19.27 2.32
CA PHE A 87 0.40 18.44 2.47
C PHE A 87 -0.34 18.35 1.13
N LEU A 88 -0.68 17.14 0.71
CA LEU A 88 -1.47 16.91 -0.49
C LEU A 88 -2.96 16.93 -0.14
N PRO A 89 -3.74 17.89 -0.68
CA PRO A 89 -5.15 17.98 -0.36
C PRO A 89 -5.94 16.85 -1.02
N GLY A 90 -6.93 16.36 -0.29
CA GLY A 90 -7.84 15.30 -0.71
C GLY A 90 -8.34 14.50 0.48
N GLN A 91 -9.37 13.72 0.25
CA GLN A 91 -9.90 12.76 1.21
C GLN A 91 -9.49 11.35 0.80
N ALA A 92 -9.39 10.44 1.76
CA ALA A 92 -9.21 9.02 1.47
C ALA A 92 -10.31 8.52 0.52
N PHE A 93 -9.93 7.91 -0.60
CA PHE A 93 -10.89 7.38 -1.56
C PHE A 93 -11.46 6.04 -1.09
N SER A 94 -12.73 5.98 -0.76
CA SER A 94 -13.39 4.78 -0.24
C SER A 94 -14.42 4.20 -1.21
N LEU A 95 -14.74 2.91 -1.04
CA LEU A 95 -15.81 2.25 -1.79
C LEU A 95 -17.15 2.99 -1.63
N SER A 96 -17.45 3.51 -0.42
CA SER A 96 -18.69 4.28 -0.19
C SER A 96 -18.76 5.58 -0.97
N GLN A 97 -17.63 6.21 -1.26
CA GLN A 97 -17.56 7.37 -2.14
C GLN A 97 -17.75 6.96 -3.60
N TYR A 98 -17.12 5.86 -4.03
CA TYR A 98 -17.31 5.30 -5.37
C TYR A 98 -18.78 4.94 -5.64
N ASP A 99 -19.47 4.32 -4.68
CA ASP A 99 -20.86 3.89 -4.84
C ASP A 99 -21.85 5.06 -5.00
N LYS A 100 -21.49 6.24 -4.53
CA LYS A 100 -22.28 7.47 -4.69
C LYS A 100 -22.10 8.15 -6.06
N LEU A 101 -21.13 7.69 -6.86
CA LEU A 101 -20.85 8.27 -8.17
C LEU A 101 -21.81 7.74 -9.24
N SER A 102 -22.14 8.60 -10.23
CA SER A 102 -22.83 8.17 -11.44
C SER A 102 -21.96 7.22 -12.28
N LEU A 103 -22.58 6.45 -13.18
CA LEU A 103 -21.85 5.52 -14.07
C LEU A 103 -20.74 6.23 -14.87
N ARG A 104 -20.99 7.44 -15.35
CA ARG A 104 -19.99 8.24 -16.07
C ARG A 104 -18.81 8.59 -15.16
N GLN A 105 -19.08 9.10 -13.95
CA GLN A 105 -18.03 9.44 -12.98
C GLN A 105 -17.22 8.21 -12.56
N ARG A 106 -17.88 7.05 -12.39
CA ARG A 106 -17.19 5.77 -12.11
C ARG A 106 -16.24 5.39 -13.25
N ALA A 107 -16.67 5.53 -14.51
CA ALA A 107 -15.84 5.26 -15.67
C ALA A 107 -14.64 6.22 -15.76
N ASP A 108 -14.87 7.52 -15.56
CA ASP A 108 -13.82 8.55 -15.56
C ASP A 108 -12.79 8.29 -14.44
N LEU A 109 -13.25 7.85 -13.27
CA LEU A 109 -12.40 7.57 -12.12
C LEU A 109 -11.60 6.27 -12.32
N SER A 110 -12.22 5.24 -12.90
CA SER A 110 -11.51 4.01 -13.29
C SER A 110 -10.42 4.31 -14.32
N LYS A 111 -10.66 5.22 -15.27
CA LYS A 111 -9.65 5.68 -16.24
C LYS A 111 -8.47 6.38 -15.55
N GLN A 112 -8.74 7.27 -14.60
CA GLN A 112 -7.68 7.97 -13.85
C GLN A 112 -6.83 6.99 -13.04
N TYR A 113 -7.47 6.06 -12.35
CA TYR A 113 -6.78 5.06 -11.54
C TYR A 113 -5.94 4.11 -12.41
N ALA A 114 -6.51 3.59 -13.50
CA ALA A 114 -5.80 2.75 -14.44
C ALA A 114 -4.59 3.47 -15.07
N ARG A 115 -4.72 4.78 -15.36
CA ARG A 115 -3.62 5.60 -15.82
C ARG A 115 -2.50 5.70 -14.80
N ALA A 116 -2.82 5.94 -13.53
CA ALA A 116 -1.82 5.97 -12.46
C ALA A 116 -1.08 4.63 -12.34
N LEU A 117 -1.80 3.50 -12.45
CA LEU A 117 -1.16 2.18 -12.47
C LEU A 117 -0.27 1.98 -13.70
N LEU A 118 -0.69 2.42 -14.89
CA LEU A 118 0.12 2.35 -16.09
C LEU A 118 1.40 3.18 -15.97
N GLU A 119 1.31 4.38 -15.40
CA GLU A 119 2.46 5.25 -15.18
C GLU A 119 3.43 4.63 -14.15
N LEU A 120 2.91 4.00 -13.10
CA LEU A 120 3.69 3.30 -12.09
C LEU A 120 4.37 2.05 -12.66
N HIS A 121 3.57 1.12 -13.19
CA HIS A 121 4.04 -0.15 -13.74
C HIS A 121 4.86 0.01 -15.04
N GLY A 122 4.73 1.16 -15.70
CA GLY A 122 5.40 1.48 -16.95
C GLY A 122 6.80 2.07 -16.79
N VAL A 123 7.28 2.30 -15.55
CA VAL A 123 8.66 2.74 -15.34
C VAL A 123 9.62 1.65 -15.85
N PRO A 124 10.54 1.95 -16.79
CA PRO A 124 11.43 0.94 -17.35
C PRO A 124 12.30 0.27 -16.27
N GLN A 125 12.33 -1.05 -16.28
CA GLN A 125 13.08 -1.83 -15.29
C GLN A 125 14.57 -1.45 -15.24
N GLU A 126 15.17 -1.18 -16.38
CA GLU A 126 16.56 -0.73 -16.49
C GLU A 126 16.80 0.55 -15.68
N ARG A 127 15.84 1.50 -15.72
CA ARG A 127 15.92 2.74 -14.97
C ARG A 127 15.77 2.49 -13.47
N LEU A 128 14.89 1.57 -13.06
CA LEU A 128 14.73 1.17 -11.66
C LEU A 128 16.00 0.53 -11.11
N LEU A 129 16.61 -0.37 -11.87
CA LEU A 129 17.87 -1.03 -11.49
C LEU A 129 19.04 -0.06 -11.44
N ALA A 130 19.12 0.89 -12.38
CA ALA A 130 20.17 1.93 -12.39
C ALA A 130 20.13 2.84 -11.15
N GLU A 131 18.93 3.12 -10.64
CA GLU A 131 18.74 3.88 -9.38
C GLU A 131 18.86 3.00 -8.13
N GLY A 132 19.09 1.69 -8.29
CA GLY A 132 19.23 0.72 -7.21
C GLY A 132 17.92 0.49 -6.45
N ILE A 133 16.77 0.54 -7.14
CA ILE A 133 15.47 0.19 -6.55
C ILE A 133 15.45 -1.32 -6.27
N LYS A 134 15.21 -1.67 -5.03
CA LYS A 134 15.14 -3.05 -4.54
C LYS A 134 13.75 -3.64 -4.77
N ALA A 135 13.62 -4.94 -4.57
CA ALA A 135 12.32 -5.60 -4.50
C ALA A 135 11.48 -5.02 -3.36
N SER A 136 10.17 -4.93 -3.58
CA SER A 136 9.21 -4.64 -2.52
C SER A 136 9.19 -5.81 -1.51
N ASP A 137 9.04 -5.52 -0.23
CA ASP A 137 8.86 -6.54 0.81
C ASP A 137 7.57 -7.35 0.64
N ALA A 138 6.65 -6.88 -0.21
CA ALA A 138 5.46 -7.62 -0.60
C ALA A 138 5.74 -8.75 -1.60
N VAL A 139 6.93 -8.81 -2.21
CA VAL A 139 7.28 -9.87 -3.17
C VAL A 139 7.38 -11.22 -2.47
N ARG A 140 6.66 -12.20 -3.02
CA ARG A 140 6.64 -13.56 -2.49
C ARG A 140 6.79 -14.58 -3.61
N ASP A 141 7.79 -15.42 -3.48
CA ASP A 141 7.92 -16.63 -4.28
C ASP A 141 7.08 -17.78 -3.67
N ARG A 142 7.14 -18.94 -4.32
CA ARG A 142 6.42 -20.12 -3.86
C ARG A 142 6.86 -20.57 -2.47
N GLU A 143 8.15 -20.54 -2.19
CA GLU A 143 8.71 -20.97 -0.91
C GLU A 143 8.18 -20.08 0.22
N THR A 144 8.19 -18.78 0.01
CA THR A 144 7.64 -17.79 0.95
C THR A 144 6.14 -18.01 1.20
N TRP A 145 5.37 -18.36 0.15
CA TRP A 145 3.96 -18.70 0.31
C TRP A 145 3.73 -19.99 1.09
N LEU A 146 4.55 -21.03 0.86
CA LEU A 146 4.47 -22.28 1.60
C LEU A 146 4.87 -22.09 3.06
N ASN A 147 5.88 -21.24 3.34
CA ASN A 147 6.26 -20.87 4.69
C ASN A 147 5.12 -20.15 5.43
N LEU A 148 4.47 -19.18 4.76
CA LEU A 148 3.28 -18.54 5.33
C LEU A 148 2.17 -19.55 5.64
N TYR A 149 1.93 -20.51 4.74
CA TYR A 149 0.92 -21.54 4.96
C TYR A 149 1.27 -22.43 6.16
N ALA A 150 2.53 -22.83 6.29
CA ALA A 150 3.01 -23.60 7.45
C ALA A 150 2.86 -22.82 8.76
N ASP A 151 3.21 -21.53 8.76
CA ASP A 151 3.03 -20.64 9.92
C ASP A 151 1.54 -20.53 10.31
N LEU A 152 0.63 -20.39 9.33
CA LEU A 152 -0.81 -20.37 9.58
C LEU A 152 -1.29 -21.67 10.21
N GLN A 153 -0.82 -22.83 9.71
CA GLN A 153 -1.16 -24.14 10.27
C GLN A 153 -0.64 -24.28 11.70
N GLN A 154 0.58 -23.83 11.96
CA GLN A 154 1.20 -23.97 13.28
C GLN A 154 0.61 -23.00 14.31
N GLU A 155 0.47 -21.73 13.95
CA GLU A 155 0.17 -20.66 14.90
C GLU A 155 -1.31 -20.28 14.91
N LEU A 156 -2.00 -20.22 13.74
CA LEU A 156 -3.38 -19.75 13.64
C LEU A 156 -4.41 -20.89 13.82
N TYR A 157 -4.17 -22.09 13.27
CA TYR A 157 -5.13 -23.20 13.32
C TYR A 157 -5.56 -23.58 14.73
N PRO A 158 -4.70 -23.56 15.78
CA PRO A 158 -5.16 -23.83 17.15
C PRO A 158 -6.27 -22.91 17.65
N HIS A 159 -6.41 -21.72 17.05
CA HIS A 159 -7.33 -20.66 17.50
C HIS A 159 -8.59 -20.50 16.65
N ILE A 160 -8.76 -21.30 15.60
CA ILE A 160 -9.87 -21.18 14.64
C ILE A 160 -10.63 -22.51 14.47
N MET A 161 -11.87 -22.41 13.97
CA MET A 161 -12.73 -23.56 13.72
C MET A 161 -12.25 -24.40 12.53
N GLN A 162 -12.66 -25.67 12.49
CA GLN A 162 -12.30 -26.60 11.41
C GLN A 162 -12.73 -26.08 10.02
N SER A 163 -13.90 -25.45 9.91
CA SER A 163 -14.37 -24.84 8.65
C SER A 163 -13.48 -23.73 8.15
N GLN A 164 -12.89 -22.93 9.06
CA GLN A 164 -11.95 -21.86 8.72
C GLN A 164 -10.59 -22.45 8.29
N ARG A 165 -10.14 -23.55 8.94
CA ARG A 165 -8.93 -24.28 8.50
C ARG A 165 -9.11 -24.81 7.09
N ALA A 166 -10.23 -25.48 6.80
CA ALA A 166 -10.54 -25.99 5.47
C ALA A 166 -10.57 -24.86 4.42
N TYR A 167 -11.12 -23.69 4.77
CA TYR A 167 -11.12 -22.52 3.88
C TYR A 167 -9.69 -22.03 3.59
N ILE A 168 -8.80 -22.02 4.57
CA ILE A 168 -7.39 -21.66 4.38
C ILE A 168 -6.69 -22.71 3.52
N ASP A 169 -6.92 -24.00 3.75
CA ASP A 169 -6.38 -25.10 2.95
C ASP A 169 -6.79 -24.94 1.47
N ASP A 170 -8.04 -24.61 1.20
CA ASP A 170 -8.55 -24.34 -0.16
C ASP A 170 -7.85 -23.16 -0.82
N ILE A 171 -7.55 -22.08 -0.06
CA ILE A 171 -6.81 -20.92 -0.58
C ILE A 171 -5.41 -21.34 -1.04
N PHE A 172 -4.69 -22.14 -0.24
CA PHE A 172 -3.31 -22.52 -0.52
C PHE A 172 -3.16 -23.74 -1.44
N THR A 173 -4.25 -24.50 -1.70
CA THR A 173 -4.24 -25.64 -2.63
C THR A 173 -3.54 -25.33 -3.95
N PRO A 174 -3.85 -24.22 -4.69
CA PRO A 174 -3.19 -23.94 -5.97
C PRO A 174 -1.69 -23.69 -5.87
N ILE A 175 -1.20 -23.28 -4.70
CA ILE A 175 0.22 -23.15 -4.42
C ILE A 175 0.85 -24.51 -4.16
N VAL A 176 0.20 -25.37 -3.38
CA VAL A 176 0.67 -26.72 -3.04
C VAL A 176 0.74 -27.59 -4.29
N THR A 177 -0.34 -27.61 -5.10
CA THR A 177 -0.46 -28.43 -6.31
C THR A 177 0.27 -27.85 -7.53
N ARG A 178 0.76 -26.61 -7.46
CA ARG A 178 1.39 -25.86 -8.56
C ARG A 178 0.44 -25.46 -9.69
N ASP A 179 -0.86 -25.38 -9.43
CA ASP A 179 -1.86 -24.99 -10.42
C ASP A 179 -1.87 -23.47 -10.65
N LEU A 180 -1.35 -22.67 -9.71
CA LEU A 180 -1.17 -21.24 -9.89
C LEU A 180 0.25 -20.94 -10.39
N ALA A 181 0.34 -20.38 -11.59
CA ALA A 181 1.60 -19.83 -12.10
C ALA A 181 1.97 -18.56 -11.34
N LEU A 182 3.16 -18.57 -10.71
CA LEU A 182 3.70 -17.45 -9.95
C LEU A 182 4.77 -16.65 -10.71
N SER A 183 5.06 -17.02 -11.96
CA SER A 183 5.97 -16.28 -12.81
C SER A 183 5.35 -14.96 -13.25
N TYR A 184 6.12 -13.88 -13.20
CA TYR A 184 5.74 -12.55 -13.63
C TYR A 184 6.95 -11.76 -14.10
N GLU A 185 6.70 -10.72 -14.89
CA GLU A 185 7.69 -9.69 -15.18
C GLU A 185 7.65 -8.63 -14.07
N PRO A 186 8.77 -8.39 -13.35
CA PRO A 186 8.79 -7.41 -12.27
C PRO A 186 8.53 -5.99 -12.80
N LYS A 187 7.61 -5.28 -12.15
CA LYS A 187 7.31 -3.87 -12.41
C LYS A 187 7.50 -3.06 -11.12
N LEU A 188 7.54 -1.74 -11.24
CA LEU A 188 7.42 -0.90 -10.04
C LEU A 188 5.99 -1.03 -9.52
N ILE A 189 5.83 -1.49 -8.29
CA ILE A 189 4.55 -1.59 -7.60
C ILE A 189 4.50 -0.66 -6.40
N HIS A 190 3.30 -0.22 -6.02
CA HIS A 190 3.07 0.52 -4.78
C HIS A 190 3.01 -0.41 -3.58
N ALA A 191 2.40 -1.57 -3.76
CA ALA A 191 2.18 -2.64 -2.79
C ALA A 191 1.22 -2.30 -1.63
N ASP A 192 0.76 -1.05 -1.49
CA ASP A 192 -0.22 -0.64 -0.48
C ASP A 192 -1.19 0.44 -1.02
N LEU A 193 -1.97 0.09 -2.04
CA LEU A 193 -3.01 0.96 -2.63
C LEU A 193 -4.31 0.94 -1.80
N ALA A 194 -4.18 1.03 -0.48
CA ALA A 194 -5.30 1.12 0.44
C ALA A 194 -6.05 2.47 0.28
N PRO A 195 -7.34 2.53 0.65
CA PRO A 195 -8.17 3.73 0.48
C PRO A 195 -7.57 5.02 1.06
N TYR A 196 -6.86 4.93 2.17
CA TYR A 196 -6.24 6.07 2.84
C TYR A 196 -4.96 6.58 2.16
N HIS A 197 -4.41 5.84 1.19
CA HIS A 197 -3.26 6.26 0.39
C HIS A 197 -3.66 6.86 -0.97
N VAL A 198 -4.92 6.72 -1.38
CA VAL A 198 -5.46 7.28 -2.62
C VAL A 198 -6.30 8.50 -2.30
N LEU A 199 -5.88 9.67 -2.77
CA LEU A 199 -6.54 10.93 -2.47
C LEU A 199 -7.60 11.28 -3.53
N PHE A 200 -8.76 11.75 -3.07
CA PHE A 200 -9.94 12.04 -3.85
C PHE A 200 -10.52 13.41 -3.51
N ASP A 201 -10.90 14.15 -4.53
CA ASP A 201 -11.68 15.39 -4.37
C ASP A 201 -13.19 15.09 -4.48
N PRO A 202 -13.96 15.21 -3.39
CA PRO A 202 -15.38 14.92 -3.40
C PRO A 202 -16.22 15.96 -4.17
N VAL A 203 -15.67 17.15 -4.48
CA VAL A 203 -16.35 18.19 -5.29
C VAL A 203 -16.08 17.92 -6.76
N ALA A 204 -14.84 17.82 -7.16
CA ALA A 204 -14.45 17.54 -8.55
C ALA A 204 -14.74 16.10 -8.99
N LYS A 205 -15.01 15.18 -8.04
CA LYS A 205 -15.23 13.73 -8.29
C LYS A 205 -14.06 13.07 -9.04
N SER A 206 -12.84 13.45 -8.67
CA SER A 206 -11.60 13.00 -9.32
C SER A 206 -10.56 12.60 -8.31
N LEU A 207 -9.61 11.71 -8.71
CA LEU A 207 -8.43 11.44 -7.93
C LEU A 207 -7.50 12.66 -7.96
N THR A 208 -6.88 12.97 -6.83
CA THR A 208 -6.00 14.13 -6.69
C THR A 208 -4.56 13.75 -6.41
N GLY A 209 -4.33 12.59 -5.78
CA GLY A 209 -2.97 12.19 -5.42
C GLY A 209 -2.85 10.76 -4.96
N LEU A 210 -1.62 10.34 -4.81
CA LEU A 210 -1.22 9.05 -4.24
C LEU A 210 -0.09 9.29 -3.24
N ILE A 211 -0.17 8.69 -2.06
CA ILE A 211 0.79 8.87 -0.96
C ILE A 211 1.26 7.53 -0.41
N ASP A 212 2.32 7.60 0.39
CA ASP A 212 2.93 6.47 1.10
C ASP A 212 3.52 5.38 0.19
N PHE A 213 4.63 5.74 -0.45
CA PHE A 213 5.43 4.82 -1.28
C PHE A 213 6.45 4.00 -0.46
N GLY A 214 6.30 3.94 0.86
CA GLY A 214 7.23 3.25 1.75
C GLY A 214 7.36 1.74 1.51
N THR A 215 6.34 1.11 0.93
CA THR A 215 6.34 -0.31 0.54
C THR A 215 6.62 -0.54 -0.94
N ALA A 216 6.74 0.55 -1.70
CA ALA A 216 6.93 0.47 -3.15
C ALA A 216 8.30 -0.12 -3.53
N GLY A 217 8.34 -0.82 -4.65
CA GLY A 217 9.57 -1.44 -5.15
C GLY A 217 9.31 -2.31 -6.36
N LEU A 218 10.33 -3.06 -6.79
CA LEU A 218 10.17 -4.07 -7.84
C LEU A 218 9.32 -5.24 -7.33
N GLY A 219 8.29 -5.61 -8.08
CA GLY A 219 7.42 -6.70 -7.67
C GLY A 219 6.41 -7.17 -8.71
N ASP A 220 5.51 -8.07 -8.27
CA ASP A 220 4.40 -8.54 -9.08
C ASP A 220 3.26 -7.51 -9.10
N PRO A 221 2.88 -6.95 -10.24
CA PRO A 221 1.76 -6.01 -10.34
C PRO A 221 0.41 -6.61 -9.91
N ALA A 222 0.31 -7.93 -9.79
CA ALA A 222 -0.84 -8.59 -9.19
C ALA A 222 -1.05 -8.18 -7.71
N THR A 223 0.00 -7.74 -7.01
CA THR A 223 -0.08 -7.25 -5.62
C THR A 223 -0.94 -5.98 -5.54
N ASP A 224 -0.69 -5.00 -6.43
CA ASP A 224 -1.48 -3.77 -6.49
C ASP A 224 -2.95 -4.07 -6.83
N LEU A 225 -3.18 -4.95 -7.80
CA LEU A 225 -4.55 -5.38 -8.15
C LEU A 225 -5.23 -6.12 -6.99
N ALA A 226 -4.50 -6.88 -6.18
CA ALA A 226 -5.04 -7.58 -5.01
C ALA A 226 -5.55 -6.59 -3.95
N VAL A 227 -4.76 -5.57 -3.62
CA VAL A 227 -5.16 -4.51 -2.68
C VAL A 227 -6.40 -3.77 -3.19
N ILE A 228 -6.47 -3.47 -4.49
CA ILE A 228 -7.63 -2.86 -5.12
C ILE A 228 -8.86 -3.76 -5.04
N LEU A 229 -8.73 -5.06 -5.31
CA LEU A 229 -9.82 -6.03 -5.22
C LEU A 229 -10.42 -6.11 -3.81
N VAL A 230 -9.58 -6.12 -2.78
CA VAL A 230 -10.01 -6.18 -1.37
C VAL A 230 -10.75 -4.91 -0.97
N ASN A 231 -10.23 -3.74 -1.35
CA ASN A 231 -10.74 -2.47 -0.85
C ASN A 231 -11.90 -1.89 -1.65
N TYR A 232 -11.94 -2.13 -2.97
CA TYR A 232 -12.95 -1.55 -3.86
C TYR A 232 -13.84 -2.58 -4.55
N GLY A 233 -13.55 -3.87 -4.39
CA GLY A 233 -14.35 -4.96 -4.94
C GLY A 233 -14.22 -5.16 -6.45
N LYS A 234 -14.93 -6.18 -6.96
CA LYS A 234 -14.83 -6.63 -8.36
C LYS A 234 -15.28 -5.57 -9.37
N ALA A 235 -16.37 -4.86 -9.09
CA ALA A 235 -16.96 -3.91 -10.04
C ALA A 235 -15.98 -2.78 -10.38
N PHE A 236 -15.33 -2.19 -9.37
CA PHE A 236 -14.29 -1.18 -9.59
C PHE A 236 -13.07 -1.78 -10.31
N SER A 237 -12.54 -2.89 -9.82
CA SER A 237 -11.33 -3.51 -10.35
C SER A 237 -11.48 -3.89 -11.82
N TYR A 238 -12.66 -4.40 -12.22
CA TYR A 238 -12.92 -4.76 -13.62
C TYR A 238 -13.13 -3.52 -14.51
N GLY A 239 -13.57 -2.40 -13.94
CA GLY A 239 -13.62 -1.12 -14.65
C GLY A 239 -12.24 -0.65 -15.12
N LEU A 240 -11.17 -1.02 -14.41
CA LEU A 240 -9.79 -0.68 -14.78
C LEU A 240 -9.34 -1.40 -16.06
N PHE A 241 -9.84 -2.60 -16.33
CA PHE A 241 -9.42 -3.43 -17.47
C PHE A 241 -9.74 -2.78 -18.83
N ASN A 242 -10.73 -1.90 -18.89
CA ASN A 242 -11.06 -1.13 -20.10
C ASN A 242 -9.94 -0.13 -20.48
N HIS A 243 -9.10 0.23 -19.51
CA HIS A 243 -8.07 1.25 -19.66
C HIS A 243 -6.65 0.69 -19.44
N TYR A 244 -6.54 -0.47 -18.78
CA TYR A 244 -5.32 -1.23 -18.59
C TYR A 244 -5.62 -2.73 -18.75
N PRO A 245 -5.78 -3.22 -20.00
CA PRO A 245 -6.20 -4.61 -20.28
C PRO A 245 -5.27 -5.68 -19.70
N GLU A 246 -3.98 -5.40 -19.60
CA GLU A 246 -2.98 -6.33 -19.07
C GLU A 246 -3.28 -6.76 -17.62
N LEU A 247 -3.98 -5.95 -16.84
CA LEU A 247 -4.42 -6.30 -15.48
C LEU A 247 -5.23 -7.61 -15.43
N GLN A 248 -5.90 -7.97 -16.53
CA GLN A 248 -6.65 -9.24 -16.60
C GLN A 248 -5.71 -10.44 -16.46
N THR A 249 -4.50 -10.35 -16.98
CA THR A 249 -3.50 -11.44 -16.91
C THR A 249 -2.98 -11.63 -15.48
N TYR A 250 -3.06 -10.60 -14.65
CA TYR A 250 -2.63 -10.64 -13.24
C TYR A 250 -3.72 -11.19 -12.31
N LEU A 251 -4.98 -11.25 -12.79
CA LEU A 251 -6.15 -11.56 -11.97
C LEU A 251 -6.06 -12.89 -11.20
N PRO A 252 -5.56 -14.01 -11.74
CA PRO A 252 -5.42 -15.25 -10.96
C PRO A 252 -4.53 -15.07 -9.72
N ARG A 253 -3.35 -14.46 -9.88
CA ARG A 253 -2.43 -14.17 -8.78
C ARG A 253 -3.01 -13.13 -7.82
N ALA A 254 -3.63 -12.07 -8.35
CA ALA A 254 -4.27 -11.03 -7.54
C ALA A 254 -5.38 -11.58 -6.64
N ARG A 255 -6.20 -12.50 -7.15
CA ARG A 255 -7.25 -13.17 -6.35
C ARG A 255 -6.68 -14.03 -5.22
N PHE A 256 -5.60 -14.73 -5.50
CA PHE A 256 -4.89 -15.50 -4.47
C PHE A 256 -4.32 -14.54 -3.40
N TRP A 257 -3.59 -13.53 -3.80
CA TRP A 257 -3.07 -12.49 -2.91
C TRP A 257 -4.17 -11.87 -2.04
N ALA A 258 -5.25 -11.43 -2.67
CA ALA A 258 -6.39 -10.80 -2.00
C ALA A 258 -6.96 -11.66 -0.86
N LYS A 259 -7.05 -12.98 -1.07
CA LYS A 259 -7.52 -13.92 -0.05
C LYS A 259 -6.53 -14.12 1.10
N THR A 260 -5.24 -13.88 0.86
CA THR A 260 -4.21 -14.07 1.89
C THR A 260 -3.95 -12.82 2.74
N LEU A 261 -4.38 -11.63 2.31
CA LEU A 261 -4.09 -10.38 3.03
C LEU A 261 -4.62 -10.40 4.47
N GLU A 262 -5.88 -10.79 4.66
CA GLU A 262 -6.47 -10.90 6.01
C GLU A 262 -5.77 -11.97 6.87
N LEU A 263 -5.32 -13.07 6.25
CA LEU A 263 -4.60 -14.13 6.96
C LEU A 263 -3.22 -13.65 7.44
N GLN A 264 -2.53 -12.84 6.62
CA GLN A 264 -1.25 -12.23 7.01
C GLN A 264 -1.43 -11.28 8.20
N TRP A 265 -2.48 -10.45 8.16
CA TRP A 265 -2.81 -9.55 9.27
C TRP A 265 -3.21 -10.32 10.54
N ALA A 266 -4.03 -11.37 10.41
CA ALA A 266 -4.42 -12.21 11.53
C ALA A 266 -3.21 -12.87 12.21
N LEU A 267 -2.29 -13.43 11.41
CA LEU A 267 -1.06 -14.04 11.91
C LEU A 267 -0.15 -13.01 12.60
N GLN A 268 0.03 -11.83 11.99
CA GLN A 268 0.82 -10.76 12.58
C GLN A 268 0.23 -10.27 13.92
N SER A 269 -1.09 -10.10 13.98
CA SER A 269 -1.79 -9.70 15.21
C SER A 269 -1.66 -10.73 16.32
N LEU A 270 -1.74 -12.01 15.96
CA LEU A 270 -1.51 -13.12 16.89
C LEU A 270 -0.09 -13.06 17.48
N ARG A 271 0.92 -12.86 16.63
CA ARG A 271 2.33 -12.74 17.04
C ARG A 271 2.57 -11.52 17.95
N LYS A 272 1.88 -10.41 17.67
CA LYS A 272 1.92 -9.19 18.50
C LYS A 272 1.04 -9.25 19.74
N LYS A 273 0.23 -10.30 19.92
CA LYS A 273 -0.79 -10.45 20.98
C LYS A 273 -1.87 -9.35 20.96
N GLU A 274 -2.21 -8.85 19.79
CA GLU A 274 -3.24 -7.84 19.56
C GLU A 274 -4.59 -8.52 19.25
N ALA A 275 -5.29 -9.01 20.27
CA ALA A 275 -6.51 -9.81 20.11
C ALA A 275 -7.64 -9.11 19.31
N PHE A 276 -7.70 -7.79 19.33
CA PHE A 276 -8.73 -7.02 18.61
C PHE A 276 -8.63 -7.17 17.09
N TRP A 277 -7.44 -7.07 16.52
CA TRP A 277 -7.22 -7.22 15.08
C TRP A 277 -7.52 -8.64 14.61
N PHE A 278 -7.17 -9.63 15.40
CA PHE A 278 -7.45 -11.02 15.14
C PHE A 278 -8.96 -11.28 14.97
N THR A 279 -9.80 -10.75 15.86
CA THR A 279 -11.25 -10.92 15.80
C THR A 279 -11.93 -10.14 14.70
N ALA A 280 -11.40 -8.97 14.33
CA ALA A 280 -11.96 -8.10 13.30
C ALA A 280 -11.69 -8.62 11.87
N HIS A 281 -10.54 -9.27 11.62
CA HIS A 281 -10.12 -9.68 10.28
C HIS A 281 -10.52 -11.12 9.90
N LEU A 282 -10.89 -11.96 10.84
CA LEU A 282 -11.44 -13.31 10.56
C LEU A 282 -12.93 -13.31 10.19
N GLY A 283 -13.56 -12.16 10.13
CA GLY A 283 -14.93 -12.01 9.62
C GLY A 283 -14.96 -12.23 8.12
N LEU A 284 -15.26 -13.46 7.71
CA LEU A 284 -15.42 -13.92 6.34
C LEU A 284 -16.28 -12.96 5.51
N LYS A 285 -15.65 -12.05 4.76
CA LYS A 285 -16.32 -11.39 3.66
C LYS A 285 -16.12 -12.25 2.42
N PRO A 286 -17.18 -12.74 1.77
CA PRO A 286 -17.03 -13.42 0.49
C PRO A 286 -16.43 -12.45 -0.53
N LEU A 287 -15.29 -12.79 -1.06
CA LEU A 287 -14.64 -12.10 -2.19
C LEU A 287 -15.34 -12.42 -3.51
#